data_823e9120e742c02fb12428884e877603
#
_entry.id   823e9120e742c02fb12428884e877603
#
_cell.length_a   1.000
_cell.length_b   1.000
_cell.length_c   1.000
_cell.angle_alpha   90.00
_cell.angle_beta   90.00
_cell.angle_gamma   90.00
#
_symmetry.space_group_name_H-M   'P 1'
#
loop_
_entity.id
_entity.type
_entity.pdbx_description
1 polymer ?
#
loop_
_entity_poly.entity_id
_entity_poly.type
_entity_poly.pdbx_seq_one_letter_code
_entity_poly.pdbx_strand_id
1 'polypeptide(L)'
;MADSQKFIARNRAPRVQIEYDVEVYGAEKKVQLPFVMGVMADLAGASEVDQGTVADRKFLEIDVDNFDDRMKAMKPRAAFTVPNTLTGDGNLSVDLTFERMEDFSSAAVASKVDALRP
;
A
#
# COMPACT_ATOMS: atom_id res chain seq x y z
N MET A 1 16.20 7.31 25.86
CA MET A 1 15.72 5.98 25.44
C MET A 1 14.21 5.95 25.22
N ALA A 2 13.41 6.32 26.22
CA ALA A 2 11.94 6.35 26.06
C ALA A 2 11.47 7.28 24.94
N ASP A 3 12.14 8.42 24.75
CA ASP A 3 11.78 9.39 23.72
C ASP A 3 12.07 8.89 22.31
N SER A 4 13.19 8.18 22.12
CA SER A 4 13.51 7.60 20.82
C SER A 4 12.54 6.48 20.43
N GLN A 5 12.08 5.69 21.40
CA GLN A 5 11.07 4.66 21.15
C GLN A 5 9.71 5.27 20.78
N LYS A 6 9.30 6.34 21.45
CA LYS A 6 8.09 7.07 21.13
C LYS A 6 8.18 7.72 19.75
N PHE A 7 9.35 8.26 19.40
CA PHE A 7 9.58 8.86 18.08
C PHE A 7 9.48 7.80 16.97
N ILE A 8 10.10 6.64 17.15
CA ILE A 8 10.01 5.55 16.19
C ILE A 8 8.57 5.08 16.01
N ALA A 9 7.82 4.95 17.11
CA ALA A 9 6.41 4.54 17.05
C ALA A 9 5.52 5.54 16.30
N ARG A 10 5.87 6.83 16.29
CA ARG A 10 5.13 7.86 15.53
C ARG A 10 5.39 7.80 14.03
N ASN A 11 6.59 7.39 13.62
CA ASN A 11 7.05 7.46 12.24
C ASN A 11 6.92 6.13 11.49
N ARG A 12 6.51 5.07 12.16
CA ARG A 12 6.34 3.75 11.55
C ARG A 12 4.90 3.29 11.64
N ALA A 13 4.56 2.32 10.79
CA ALA A 13 3.29 1.62 10.89
C ALA A 13 3.09 1.09 12.31
N PRO A 14 1.85 1.08 12.82
CA PRO A 14 1.58 0.62 14.17
C PRO A 14 2.15 -0.77 14.43
N ARG A 15 2.89 -0.89 15.51
CA ARG A 15 3.37 -2.17 16.02
C ARG A 15 2.66 -2.46 17.32
N VAL A 16 2.09 -3.63 17.41
CA VAL A 16 1.55 -4.13 18.66
C VAL A 16 2.64 -4.91 19.36
N GLN A 17 2.94 -4.53 20.60
CA GLN A 17 3.87 -5.27 21.43
C GLN A 17 3.09 -6.18 22.37
N ILE A 18 3.41 -7.45 22.34
CA ILE A 18 2.83 -8.45 23.23
C ILE A 18 3.86 -8.78 24.30
N GLU A 19 3.46 -8.62 25.55
CA GLU A 19 4.29 -8.99 26.70
C GLU A 19 3.77 -10.29 27.29
N TYR A 20 4.66 -11.19 27.64
CA TYR A 20 4.33 -12.37 28.41
C TYR A 20 5.41 -12.70 29.39
N ASP A 21 5.02 -13.37 30.48
CA ASP A 21 5.97 -13.79 31.51
C ASP A 21 6.49 -15.18 31.16
N VAL A 22 7.80 -15.30 31.11
CA VAL A 22 8.49 -16.58 30.87
C VAL A 22 9.26 -16.95 32.11
N GLU A 23 9.04 -18.16 32.65
CA GLU A 23 9.79 -18.70 33.72
C GLU A 23 11.04 -19.41 33.18
N VAL A 24 12.21 -18.92 33.53
CA VAL A 24 13.50 -19.50 33.13
C VAL A 24 14.30 -19.77 34.40
N TYR A 25 14.59 -21.04 34.64
CA TYR A 25 15.36 -21.46 35.86
C TYR A 25 14.79 -20.93 37.18
N GLY A 26 13.47 -20.90 37.29
CA GLY A 26 12.77 -20.41 38.46
C GLY A 26 12.63 -18.90 38.58
N ALA A 27 13.08 -18.13 37.61
CA ALA A 27 12.90 -16.68 37.54
C ALA A 27 11.92 -16.28 36.46
N GLU A 28 11.01 -15.37 36.79
CA GLU A 28 10.11 -14.80 35.81
C GLU A 28 10.82 -13.75 34.97
N LYS A 29 10.65 -13.81 33.66
CA LYS A 29 11.18 -12.81 32.72
C LYS A 29 10.08 -12.34 31.81
N LYS A 30 9.88 -11.04 31.77
CA LYS A 30 8.96 -10.42 30.78
C LYS A 30 9.65 -10.31 29.45
N VAL A 31 9.01 -10.83 28.41
CA VAL A 31 9.49 -10.75 27.03
C VAL A 31 8.49 -9.97 26.21
N GLN A 32 8.96 -8.93 25.53
CA GLN A 32 8.16 -8.17 24.57
C GLN A 32 8.30 -8.81 23.18
N LEU A 33 7.18 -9.23 22.62
CA LEU A 33 7.13 -9.75 21.25
C LEU A 33 6.67 -8.63 20.32
N PRO A 34 7.48 -8.25 19.33
CA PRO A 34 7.04 -7.30 18.33
C PRO A 34 5.96 -7.92 17.46
N PHE A 35 4.89 -7.17 17.26
CA PHE A 35 3.84 -7.56 16.32
C PHE A 35 3.93 -6.66 15.08
N VAL A 36 4.14 -7.29 13.92
CA VAL A 36 4.22 -6.61 12.62
C VAL A 36 3.27 -7.30 11.67
N MET A 37 2.42 -6.53 11.01
CA MET A 37 1.51 -7.07 10.00
C MET A 37 2.14 -6.96 8.62
N GLY A 38 2.19 -8.07 7.89
CA GLY A 38 2.58 -8.10 6.49
C GLY A 38 1.36 -8.26 5.59
N VAL A 39 1.37 -7.57 4.45
CA VAL A 39 0.32 -7.68 3.44
C VAL A 39 0.95 -8.20 2.15
N MET A 40 0.38 -9.26 1.60
CA MET A 40 0.74 -9.80 0.30
C MET A 40 -0.48 -9.74 -0.61
N ALA A 41 -0.38 -8.99 -1.69
CA ALA A 41 -1.47 -8.83 -2.63
C ALA A 41 -0.92 -8.38 -3.99
N ASP A 42 -1.72 -8.52 -5.02
CA ASP A 42 -1.44 -7.89 -6.30
C ASP A 42 -1.90 -6.42 -6.23
N LEU A 43 -0.97 -5.56 -5.88
CA LEU A 43 -1.24 -4.13 -5.72
C LEU A 43 -0.81 -3.30 -6.92
N ALA A 44 -0.06 -3.88 -7.84
CA ALA A 44 0.44 -3.18 -9.02
C ALA A 44 -0.52 -3.28 -10.21
N GLY A 45 -1.30 -4.34 -10.31
CA GLY A 45 -2.22 -4.57 -11.41
C GLY A 45 -1.48 -4.68 -12.74
N ALA A 46 -1.87 -3.86 -13.71
CA ALA A 46 -1.26 -3.80 -15.05
C ALA A 46 -0.08 -2.84 -15.13
N SER A 47 0.69 -2.67 -14.06
CA SER A 47 1.84 -1.76 -14.03
C SER A 47 2.85 -2.10 -15.12
N GLU A 48 3.40 -1.06 -15.74
CA GLU A 48 4.49 -1.19 -16.72
C GLU A 48 5.86 -1.31 -16.05
N VAL A 49 5.94 -1.08 -14.75
CA VAL A 49 7.17 -1.23 -13.98
C VAL A 49 7.36 -2.68 -13.61
N ASP A 50 8.55 -3.22 -13.87
CA ASP A 50 8.89 -4.57 -13.47
C ASP A 50 8.97 -4.65 -11.95
N GLN A 51 8.10 -5.45 -11.36
CA GLN A 51 8.05 -5.66 -9.91
C GLN A 51 9.01 -6.76 -9.44
N GLY A 52 9.68 -7.42 -10.37
CA GLY A 52 10.52 -8.58 -10.09
C GLY A 52 9.73 -9.86 -9.87
N THR A 53 10.45 -10.98 -9.80
CA THR A 53 9.81 -12.27 -9.49
C THR A 53 9.38 -12.32 -8.04
N VAL A 54 8.35 -13.10 -7.75
CA VAL A 54 7.84 -13.23 -6.38
C VAL A 54 8.94 -13.71 -5.43
N ALA A 55 9.80 -14.62 -5.90
CA ALA A 55 10.90 -15.14 -5.09
C ALA A 55 11.94 -14.08 -4.71
N ASP A 56 12.14 -13.09 -5.58
CA ASP A 56 13.13 -12.03 -5.38
C ASP A 56 12.57 -10.78 -4.69
N ARG A 57 11.24 -10.69 -4.58
CA ARG A 57 10.61 -9.53 -3.92
C ARG A 57 10.86 -9.57 -2.42
N LYS A 58 11.09 -8.39 -1.87
CA LYS A 58 11.26 -8.18 -0.43
C LYS A 58 10.08 -7.41 0.11
N PHE A 59 9.76 -7.65 1.38
CA PHE A 59 8.80 -6.81 2.07
C PHE A 59 9.35 -5.39 2.20
N LEU A 60 8.51 -4.42 1.87
CA LEU A 60 8.83 -3.01 2.02
C LEU A 60 8.14 -2.48 3.26
N GLU A 61 8.89 -1.79 4.10
CA GLU A 61 8.32 -1.11 5.25
C GLU A 61 7.60 0.15 4.78
N ILE A 62 6.32 0.27 5.14
CA ILE A 62 5.47 1.39 4.73
C ILE A 62 5.01 2.15 5.95
N ASP A 63 5.14 3.46 5.90
CA ASP A 63 4.65 4.39 6.91
C ASP A 63 3.94 5.57 6.24
N VAL A 64 3.46 6.50 7.05
CA VAL A 64 2.75 7.68 6.55
C VAL A 64 3.64 8.55 5.67
N ASP A 65 4.93 8.59 5.96
CA ASP A 65 5.86 9.49 5.26
C ASP A 65 6.31 8.94 3.91
N ASN A 66 6.40 7.62 3.76
CA ASN A 66 6.91 7.00 2.53
C ASN A 66 5.83 6.35 1.65
N PHE A 67 4.57 6.37 2.08
CA PHE A 67 3.49 5.67 1.38
C PHE A 67 3.35 6.14 -0.07
N ASP A 68 3.28 7.45 -0.30
CA ASP A 68 3.14 8.01 -1.65
C ASP A 68 4.34 7.70 -2.53
N ASP A 69 5.56 7.77 -1.97
CA ASP A 69 6.77 7.43 -2.72
C ASP A 69 6.79 5.95 -3.11
N ARG A 70 6.35 5.06 -2.22
CA ARG A 70 6.23 3.64 -2.52
C ARG A 70 5.18 3.38 -3.59
N MET A 71 4.06 4.08 -3.53
CA MET A 71 3.01 3.97 -4.55
C MET A 71 3.50 4.47 -5.91
N LYS A 72 4.18 5.60 -5.97
CA LYS A 72 4.79 6.11 -7.20
C LYS A 72 5.80 5.15 -7.80
N ALA A 73 6.62 4.52 -6.97
CA ALA A 73 7.64 3.57 -7.41
C ALA A 73 6.99 2.30 -7.99
N MET A 74 5.91 1.82 -7.39
CA MET A 74 5.18 0.65 -7.84
C MET A 74 4.36 0.93 -9.10
N LYS A 75 3.89 2.14 -9.28
CA LYS A 75 3.00 2.57 -10.36
C LYS A 75 1.80 1.66 -10.54
N PRO A 76 0.90 1.56 -9.58
CA PRO A 76 -0.33 0.80 -9.76
C PRO A 76 -1.09 1.33 -10.97
N ARG A 77 -1.52 0.42 -11.82
CA ARG A 77 -2.20 0.77 -13.06
C ARG A 77 -3.39 -0.14 -13.30
N ALA A 78 -4.48 0.45 -13.72
CA ALA A 78 -5.65 -0.28 -14.19
C ALA A 78 -5.89 0.10 -15.66
N ALA A 79 -5.85 -0.90 -16.52
CA ALA A 79 -6.10 -0.71 -17.95
C ALA A 79 -7.14 -1.74 -18.40
N PHE A 80 -8.26 -1.25 -18.90
CA PHE A 80 -9.38 -2.11 -19.31
C PHE A 80 -10.26 -1.39 -20.32
N THR A 81 -11.15 -2.15 -20.93
CA THR A 81 -12.14 -1.65 -21.89
C THR A 81 -13.54 -1.98 -21.39
N VAL A 82 -14.42 -1.00 -21.42
CA VAL A 82 -15.82 -1.17 -21.00
C VAL A 82 -16.74 -0.64 -22.09
N PRO A 83 -18.01 -1.10 -22.15
CA PRO A 83 -18.98 -0.52 -23.06
C PRO A 83 -19.18 0.98 -22.79
N ASN A 84 -19.23 1.77 -23.84
CA ASN A 84 -19.47 3.20 -23.72
C ASN A 84 -20.96 3.48 -23.54
N THR A 85 -21.36 3.68 -22.29
CA THR A 85 -22.75 4.00 -21.93
C THR A 85 -23.08 5.49 -22.08
N LEU A 86 -22.07 6.34 -22.27
CA LEU A 86 -22.27 7.78 -22.44
C LEU A 86 -22.89 8.09 -23.78
N THR A 87 -22.40 7.46 -24.83
CA THR A 87 -22.96 7.61 -26.21
C THR A 87 -23.87 6.44 -26.59
N GLY A 88 -23.83 5.35 -25.83
CA GLY A 88 -24.57 4.14 -26.11
C GLY A 88 -23.98 3.30 -27.23
N ASP A 89 -22.84 3.65 -27.79
CA ASP A 89 -22.21 2.99 -28.91
C ASP A 89 -20.70 2.81 -28.68
N GLY A 90 -20.16 1.65 -29.08
CA GLY A 90 -18.75 1.35 -28.98
C GLY A 90 -18.26 1.05 -27.58
N ASN A 91 -16.95 1.05 -27.44
CA ASN A 91 -16.24 0.77 -26.18
C ASN A 91 -15.41 1.97 -25.76
N LEU A 92 -15.20 2.06 -24.45
CA LEU A 92 -14.36 3.07 -23.81
C LEU A 92 -13.14 2.39 -23.22
N SER A 93 -11.96 2.78 -23.67
CA SER A 93 -10.70 2.32 -23.07
C SER A 93 -10.34 3.19 -21.88
N VAL A 94 -10.04 2.56 -20.78
CA VAL A 94 -9.65 3.23 -19.52
C VAL A 94 -8.24 2.83 -19.17
N ASP A 95 -7.38 3.81 -18.93
CA ASP A 95 -6.01 3.61 -18.51
C ASP A 95 -5.72 4.58 -17.34
N LEU A 96 -5.58 4.04 -16.16
CA LEU A 96 -5.42 4.81 -14.93
C LEU A 96 -4.14 4.40 -14.22
N THR A 97 -3.30 5.36 -13.89
CA THR A 97 -2.13 5.19 -13.05
C THR A 97 -2.33 5.96 -11.76
N PHE A 98 -1.96 5.36 -10.66
CA PHE A 98 -2.19 5.93 -9.32
C PHE A 98 -0.85 6.23 -8.65
N GLU A 99 -0.73 7.43 -8.07
CA GLU A 99 0.47 7.85 -7.36
C GLU A 99 0.21 8.13 -5.87
N ARG A 100 -1.04 8.27 -5.49
CA ARG A 100 -1.48 8.52 -4.12
C ARG A 100 -2.91 8.04 -3.91
N MET A 101 -3.32 7.94 -2.66
CA MET A 101 -4.66 7.44 -2.35
C MET A 101 -5.78 8.34 -2.89
N GLU A 102 -5.57 9.64 -2.95
CA GLU A 102 -6.56 10.59 -3.50
C GLU A 102 -6.86 10.33 -4.97
N ASP A 103 -5.95 9.69 -5.70
CA ASP A 103 -6.15 9.34 -7.10
C ASP A 103 -7.28 8.32 -7.29
N PHE A 104 -7.68 7.62 -6.26
CA PHE A 104 -8.81 6.69 -6.29
C PHE A 104 -10.16 7.39 -6.09
N SER A 105 -10.19 8.68 -5.78
CA SER A 105 -11.44 9.41 -5.64
C SER A 105 -12.18 9.50 -6.98
N SER A 106 -13.50 9.61 -6.91
CA SER A 106 -14.33 9.69 -8.11
C SER A 106 -13.95 10.88 -8.99
N ALA A 107 -13.65 12.02 -8.39
CA ALA A 107 -13.26 13.23 -9.12
C ALA A 107 -11.90 13.06 -9.82
N ALA A 108 -10.92 12.44 -9.14
CA ALA A 108 -9.61 12.19 -9.72
C ALA A 108 -9.69 11.17 -10.87
N VAL A 109 -10.46 10.12 -10.71
CA VAL A 109 -10.70 9.13 -11.77
C VAL A 109 -11.38 9.78 -12.97
N ALA A 110 -12.41 10.57 -12.75
CA ALA A 110 -13.13 11.27 -13.83
C ALA A 110 -12.21 12.22 -14.60
N SER A 111 -11.29 12.91 -13.91
CA SER A 111 -10.36 13.82 -14.59
C SER A 111 -9.31 13.10 -15.43
N LYS A 112 -9.02 11.83 -15.12
CA LYS A 112 -8.06 11.02 -15.88
C LYS A 112 -8.69 10.31 -17.09
N VAL A 113 -9.98 10.10 -17.09
CA VAL A 113 -10.70 9.48 -18.20
C VAL A 113 -11.12 10.57 -19.16
N ASP A 114 -10.62 10.55 -20.40
CA ASP A 114 -10.84 11.61 -21.38
C ASP A 114 -12.32 11.86 -21.66
N ALA A 115 -13.13 10.82 -21.74
CA ALA A 115 -14.56 10.92 -21.99
C ALA A 115 -15.35 11.59 -20.86
N LEU A 116 -14.79 11.58 -19.64
CA LEU A 116 -15.43 12.16 -18.46
C LEU A 116 -14.81 13.50 -18.04
N ARG A 117 -13.73 13.90 -18.69
CA ARG A 117 -13.06 15.17 -18.38
C ARG A 117 -13.96 16.35 -18.73
N PRO A 118 -14.17 17.29 -17.78
CA PRO A 118 -14.99 18.49 -18.02
C PRO A 118 -14.37 19.44 -19.04
#